data_4d23213dff29df99eeab2da5e86d5790
#
_entry.id   4d23213dff29df99eeab2da5e86d5790
#
_cell.length_a   1.000
_cell.length_b   1.000
_cell.length_c   1.000
_cell.angle_alpha   90.00
_cell.angle_beta   90.00
_cell.angle_gamma   90.00
#
_symmetry.space_group_name_H-M   'P 1'
#
loop_
_entity.id
_entity.type
_entity.pdbx_description
1 polymer ?
#
loop_
_entity_poly.entity_id
_entity_poly.type
_entity_poly.pdbx_seq_one_letter_code
_entity_poly.pdbx_strand_id
1 'polypeptide(L)'
;MFSRYNLAGFAGLSLVGALLTQPALAQNQPGLPAASQAIGLVSDSLTLGGTVQAVLDANPGITNLTELANAASSRLTQTQAGFLPQITGSATYTRLDPVSHANFGGENFSFAPNNNFDAHITAQYELLDFGKRAATTNLSRSQVQTSQDNIVVARRDLAFSAAQVYYNILFMRESIRVQDQQIASLQAHRNEMQKRVEAGVSTKFDVTTTDVRITQAQNTKLDLQNQLRNQQVQLARLLHKPQQTDVPVRGRLEYNPQPVDLASELTKAAENRPEVKLSKDAEQTAELQAKLIERSNLPVLGVGVQAGGKNGYILPNVAITDMRLNSVGVAQLSVPIYDGGKNRKQRVEAAANYRAAQAKTQDTQEQIRADVRQAVNNMEFSQARYDNAVQQVSQASDALTRAQGRYRYGVGQNLDVLDAETQLAQARLARAQAMYNYTLGQYQLRRATGEQIWQ
;
A
#
# COMPACT_ATOMS: atom_id res chain seq x y z
N MET A 1 -42.29 62.91 -1.10
CA MET A 1 -43.57 62.58 -1.73
C MET A 1 -43.42 61.32 -2.51
N PHE A 2 -43.88 60.19 -1.98
CA PHE A 2 -43.70 58.82 -2.50
C PHE A 2 -44.62 58.63 -3.70
N SER A 3 -44.05 58.16 -4.84
CA SER A 3 -44.87 57.63 -5.91
C SER A 3 -44.49 56.17 -6.19
N ARG A 4 -45.51 55.32 -6.07
CA ARG A 4 -45.54 53.88 -6.20
C ARG A 4 -45.21 53.47 -7.65
N TYR A 5 -44.18 52.61 -7.87
CA TYR A 5 -44.09 51.85 -9.09
C TYR A 5 -44.57 50.42 -8.88
N ASN A 6 -45.60 50.10 -9.63
CA ASN A 6 -46.26 48.81 -9.72
C ASN A 6 -45.30 47.71 -10.15
N LEU A 7 -45.19 46.69 -9.33
CA LEU A 7 -44.72 45.34 -9.71
C LEU A 7 -45.92 44.60 -10.36
N ALA A 8 -45.93 44.55 -11.69
CA ALA A 8 -46.80 43.60 -12.38
C ALA A 8 -46.08 43.17 -13.66
N GLY A 9 -45.68 41.90 -13.76
CA GLY A 9 -45.17 41.36 -15.04
C GLY A 9 -44.10 40.28 -14.90
N PHE A 10 -44.10 39.44 -13.86
CA PHE A 10 -43.36 38.21 -13.89
C PHE A 10 -44.38 37.03 -13.84
N ALA A 11 -44.95 36.78 -15.02
CA ALA A 11 -45.72 35.55 -15.22
C ALA A 11 -45.31 34.96 -16.58
N GLY A 12 -44.74 33.76 -16.54
CA GLY A 12 -44.72 32.91 -17.73
C GLY A 12 -43.38 32.60 -18.33
N LEU A 13 -42.38 32.13 -17.57
CA LEU A 13 -41.42 31.17 -18.16
C LEU A 13 -41.74 29.80 -17.51
N SER A 14 -42.78 29.15 -18.06
CA SER A 14 -42.92 27.71 -17.90
C SER A 14 -41.69 27.03 -18.53
N LEU A 15 -40.74 26.71 -17.71
CA LEU A 15 -39.71 25.71 -18.05
C LEU A 15 -40.46 24.44 -18.44
N VAL A 16 -40.50 24.16 -19.74
CA VAL A 16 -40.83 22.82 -20.26
C VAL A 16 -39.68 21.94 -19.79
N GLY A 17 -39.86 21.42 -18.59
CA GLY A 17 -39.11 20.30 -18.10
C GLY A 17 -39.48 19.07 -18.96
N ALA A 18 -38.83 18.93 -20.12
CA ALA A 18 -38.72 17.65 -20.72
C ALA A 18 -37.89 16.80 -19.74
N LEU A 19 -38.57 16.07 -18.86
CA LEU A 19 -38.07 14.91 -18.18
C LEU A 19 -37.55 13.97 -19.30
N LEU A 20 -36.29 14.10 -19.62
CA LEU A 20 -35.50 12.99 -20.17
C LEU A 20 -35.52 11.92 -19.06
N THR A 21 -36.57 11.09 -19.08
CA THR A 21 -36.51 9.78 -18.45
C THR A 21 -35.36 9.07 -19.13
N GLN A 22 -34.17 9.18 -18.50
CA GLN A 22 -33.09 8.23 -18.76
C GLN A 22 -33.69 6.85 -18.46
N PRO A 23 -33.65 5.89 -19.41
CA PRO A 23 -33.78 4.52 -19.01
C PRO A 23 -32.68 4.32 -18.00
N ALA A 24 -33.04 4.02 -16.75
CA ALA A 24 -32.11 3.51 -15.78
C ALA A 24 -31.50 2.24 -16.41
N LEU A 25 -30.40 2.42 -17.12
CA LEU A 25 -29.44 1.36 -17.28
C LEU A 25 -29.05 1.05 -15.83
N ALA A 26 -29.67 0.00 -15.31
CA ALA A 26 -29.21 -0.64 -14.11
C ALA A 26 -27.74 -0.91 -14.35
N GLN A 27 -26.88 0.05 -13.96
CA GLN A 27 -25.51 -0.24 -13.69
C GLN A 27 -25.60 -1.29 -12.58
N ASN A 28 -25.34 -2.54 -12.98
CA ASN A 28 -24.85 -3.55 -12.07
C ASN A 28 -23.61 -2.93 -11.43
N GLN A 29 -23.79 -2.13 -10.39
CA GLN A 29 -22.76 -1.94 -9.41
C GLN A 29 -22.48 -3.36 -8.92
N PRO A 30 -21.24 -3.86 -9.08
CA PRO A 30 -20.86 -5.03 -8.31
C PRO A 30 -21.14 -4.59 -6.88
N GLY A 31 -22.15 -5.23 -6.26
CA GLY A 31 -22.55 -4.95 -4.91
C GLY A 31 -21.26 -4.92 -4.11
N LEU A 32 -20.98 -3.83 -3.41
CA LEU A 32 -20.06 -3.85 -2.30
C LEU A 32 -20.38 -5.16 -1.57
N PRO A 33 -19.43 -6.08 -1.42
CA PRO A 33 -19.69 -7.24 -0.61
C PRO A 33 -20.16 -6.63 0.71
N ALA A 34 -21.41 -6.89 1.05
CA ALA A 34 -21.96 -6.54 2.33
C ALA A 34 -20.86 -6.93 3.31
N ALA A 35 -20.35 -5.97 4.07
CA ALA A 35 -19.41 -6.23 5.12
C ALA A 35 -20.04 -7.35 5.93
N SER A 36 -19.67 -8.57 5.56
CA SER A 36 -20.11 -9.78 6.21
C SER A 36 -19.64 -9.56 7.63
N GLN A 37 -20.59 -9.38 8.51
CA GLN A 37 -20.42 -9.42 9.95
C GLN A 37 -19.93 -10.81 10.34
N ALA A 38 -18.72 -11.13 9.95
CA ALA A 38 -17.94 -12.17 10.56
C ALA A 38 -17.24 -11.58 11.81
N ILE A 39 -18.05 -11.03 12.72
CA ILE A 39 -17.71 -11.04 14.14
C ILE A 39 -17.99 -12.48 14.61
N GLY A 40 -17.35 -13.45 14.00
CA GLY A 40 -17.07 -14.72 14.59
C GLY A 40 -16.07 -14.46 15.70
N LEU A 41 -16.47 -14.66 16.93
CA LEU A 41 -15.62 -14.79 18.09
C LEU A 41 -14.46 -15.73 17.70
N VAL A 42 -13.30 -15.16 17.39
CA VAL A 42 -12.08 -15.92 17.15
C VAL A 42 -11.61 -16.38 18.53
N SER A 43 -12.26 -17.42 19.01
CA SER A 43 -11.83 -18.23 20.14
C SER A 43 -10.69 -19.18 19.76
N ASP A 44 -10.33 -19.26 18.48
CA ASP A 44 -9.26 -20.11 17.98
C ASP A 44 -7.95 -19.34 17.83
N SER A 45 -6.92 -19.88 18.49
CA SER A 45 -5.56 -19.40 18.37
C SER A 45 -5.10 -19.45 16.90
N LEU A 46 -4.61 -18.31 16.38
CA LEU A 46 -4.23 -18.14 14.99
C LEU A 46 -2.97 -18.94 14.64
N THR A 47 -3.04 -19.74 13.58
CA THR A 47 -1.87 -20.29 12.89
C THR A 47 -1.17 -19.22 12.06
N LEU A 48 0.03 -19.48 11.53
CA LEU A 48 0.70 -18.53 10.62
C LEU A 48 -0.19 -18.15 9.45
N GLY A 49 -0.70 -19.12 8.69
CA GLY A 49 -1.57 -18.86 7.53
C GLY A 49 -2.82 -18.06 7.90
N GLY A 50 -3.48 -18.43 9.00
CA GLY A 50 -4.64 -17.69 9.52
C GLY A 50 -4.29 -16.26 9.94
N THR A 51 -3.11 -16.04 10.55
CA THR A 51 -2.63 -14.70 10.92
C THR A 51 -2.38 -13.83 9.70
N VAL A 52 -1.66 -14.36 8.71
CA VAL A 52 -1.34 -13.64 7.49
C VAL A 52 -2.62 -13.29 6.72
N GLN A 53 -3.53 -14.26 6.54
CA GLN A 53 -4.79 -14.01 5.85
C GLN A 53 -5.62 -12.93 6.56
N ALA A 54 -5.78 -13.04 7.88
CA ALA A 54 -6.52 -12.05 8.67
C ALA A 54 -5.90 -10.64 8.59
N VAL A 55 -4.56 -10.55 8.56
CA VAL A 55 -3.85 -9.27 8.37
C VAL A 55 -4.09 -8.70 6.98
N LEU A 56 -4.02 -9.53 5.93
CA LEU A 56 -4.23 -9.09 4.55
C LEU A 56 -5.68 -8.59 4.31
N ASP A 57 -6.65 -9.22 4.96
CA ASP A 57 -8.07 -8.88 4.80
C ASP A 57 -8.48 -7.64 5.62
N ALA A 58 -7.84 -7.42 6.77
CA ALA A 58 -8.20 -6.34 7.68
C ALA A 58 -7.40 -5.04 7.49
N ASN A 59 -6.31 -5.06 6.68
CA ASN A 59 -5.36 -3.95 6.66
C ASN A 59 -5.83 -2.78 5.79
N PRO A 60 -6.03 -1.57 6.38
CA PRO A 60 -6.47 -0.38 5.62
C PRO A 60 -5.47 0.07 4.54
N GLY A 61 -4.18 -0.29 4.67
CA GLY A 61 -3.17 0.01 3.66
C GLY A 61 -3.45 -0.72 2.34
N ILE A 62 -3.93 -1.96 2.40
CA ILE A 62 -4.35 -2.71 1.19
C ILE A 62 -5.62 -2.10 0.61
N THR A 63 -6.60 -1.74 1.45
CA THR A 63 -7.82 -1.03 1.00
C THR A 63 -7.46 0.28 0.31
N ASN A 64 -6.56 1.09 0.89
CA ASN A 64 -6.09 2.33 0.26
C ASN A 64 -5.50 2.10 -1.13
N LEU A 65 -4.61 1.11 -1.30
CA LEU A 65 -4.03 0.80 -2.61
C LEU A 65 -5.08 0.28 -3.60
N THR A 66 -6.07 -0.46 -3.14
CA THR A 66 -7.20 -0.93 -3.97
C THR A 66 -8.03 0.25 -4.46
N GLU A 67 -8.34 1.21 -3.60
CA GLU A 67 -9.06 2.42 -4.00
C GLU A 67 -8.24 3.31 -4.95
N LEU A 68 -6.91 3.37 -4.78
CA LEU A 68 -6.05 4.05 -5.75
C LEU A 68 -6.04 3.34 -7.12
N ALA A 69 -6.11 2.01 -7.16
CA ALA A 69 -6.26 1.26 -8.41
C ALA A 69 -7.64 1.50 -9.05
N ASN A 70 -8.71 1.59 -8.25
CA ASN A 70 -10.05 1.96 -8.72
C ASN A 70 -10.06 3.40 -9.30
N ALA A 71 -9.36 4.33 -8.64
CA ALA A 71 -9.19 5.69 -9.15
C ALA A 71 -8.43 5.73 -10.48
N ALA A 72 -7.37 4.92 -10.63
CA ALA A 72 -6.64 4.78 -11.89
C ALA A 72 -7.52 4.19 -13.00
N SER A 73 -8.35 3.18 -12.69
CA SER A 73 -9.33 2.61 -13.63
C SER A 73 -10.38 3.65 -14.06
N SER A 74 -10.85 4.46 -13.13
CA SER A 74 -11.77 5.57 -13.44
C SER A 74 -11.13 6.61 -14.34
N ARG A 75 -9.83 6.93 -14.15
CA ARG A 75 -9.07 7.80 -15.06
C ARG A 75 -8.94 7.19 -16.46
N LEU A 76 -8.73 5.89 -16.57
CA LEU A 76 -8.73 5.20 -17.87
C LEU A 76 -10.07 5.39 -18.57
N THR A 77 -11.21 5.21 -17.88
CA THR A 77 -12.55 5.46 -18.43
C THR A 77 -12.74 6.92 -18.85
N GLN A 78 -12.21 7.87 -18.06
CA GLN A 78 -12.21 9.30 -18.43
C GLN A 78 -11.43 9.57 -19.73
N THR A 79 -10.27 8.92 -19.93
CA THR A 79 -9.52 9.07 -21.20
C THR A 79 -10.25 8.43 -22.38
N GLN A 80 -10.97 7.34 -22.15
CA GLN A 80 -11.83 6.71 -23.17
C GLN A 80 -13.02 7.58 -23.55
N ALA A 81 -13.57 8.37 -22.61
CA ALA A 81 -14.63 9.33 -22.91
C ALA A 81 -14.20 10.42 -23.92
N GLY A 82 -12.91 10.66 -24.07
CA GLY A 82 -12.37 11.53 -25.13
C GLY A 82 -12.62 11.03 -26.57
N PHE A 83 -13.03 9.76 -26.74
CA PHE A 83 -13.48 9.23 -28.04
C PHE A 83 -14.98 9.46 -28.30
N LEU A 84 -15.70 10.10 -27.38
CA LEU A 84 -17.11 10.41 -27.52
C LEU A 84 -17.28 11.93 -27.73
N PRO A 85 -18.36 12.36 -28.42
CA PRO A 85 -18.66 13.78 -28.53
C PRO A 85 -18.97 14.39 -27.16
N GLN A 86 -18.46 15.58 -26.92
CA GLN A 86 -18.78 16.38 -25.73
C GLN A 86 -19.98 17.28 -26.04
N ILE A 87 -20.99 17.22 -25.19
CA ILE A 87 -22.20 18.03 -25.33
C ILE A 87 -22.28 18.97 -24.10
N THR A 88 -22.34 20.27 -24.38
CA THR A 88 -22.42 21.31 -23.35
C THR A 88 -23.62 22.24 -23.64
N GLY A 89 -24.35 22.61 -22.62
CA GLY A 89 -25.37 23.66 -22.65
C GLY A 89 -24.81 24.93 -22.04
N SER A 90 -25.02 26.07 -22.72
CA SER A 90 -24.63 27.39 -22.22
C SER A 90 -25.79 28.37 -22.36
N ALA A 91 -25.98 29.23 -21.37
CA ALA A 91 -26.92 30.34 -21.40
C ALA A 91 -26.21 31.57 -20.84
N THR A 92 -26.17 32.63 -21.66
CA THR A 92 -25.49 33.87 -21.29
C THR A 92 -26.47 35.04 -21.41
N TYR A 93 -26.51 35.86 -20.38
CA TYR A 93 -27.17 37.17 -20.40
C TYR A 93 -26.10 38.25 -20.32
N THR A 94 -26.11 39.18 -21.26
CA THR A 94 -25.21 40.34 -21.28
C THR A 94 -26.01 41.64 -21.39
N ARG A 95 -25.80 42.55 -20.45
CA ARG A 95 -26.33 43.93 -20.55
C ARG A 95 -25.24 44.84 -21.09
N LEU A 96 -25.58 45.56 -22.20
CA LEU A 96 -24.70 46.54 -22.80
C LEU A 96 -25.29 47.95 -22.51
N ASP A 97 -24.45 48.84 -21.93
CA ASP A 97 -24.83 50.22 -21.66
C ASP A 97 -23.56 51.08 -21.60
N PRO A 98 -23.36 52.06 -22.53
CA PRO A 98 -24.25 52.44 -23.64
C PRO A 98 -24.15 51.47 -24.83
N VAL A 99 -25.21 51.40 -25.62
CA VAL A 99 -25.22 50.70 -26.90
C VAL A 99 -24.83 51.69 -27.99
N SER A 100 -24.01 51.26 -28.94
CA SER A 100 -23.63 52.08 -30.10
C SER A 100 -24.80 52.23 -31.06
N HIS A 101 -25.03 53.48 -31.46
CA HIS A 101 -26.05 53.88 -32.43
C HIS A 101 -25.39 54.54 -33.65
N ALA A 102 -25.96 54.35 -34.82
CA ALA A 102 -25.63 55.14 -35.99
C ALA A 102 -26.88 55.81 -36.54
N ASN A 103 -26.74 57.02 -37.05
CA ASN A 103 -27.83 57.78 -37.65
C ASN A 103 -27.71 57.69 -39.17
N PHE A 104 -28.69 57.08 -39.82
CA PHE A 104 -28.76 56.99 -41.27
C PHE A 104 -30.10 57.61 -41.75
N GLY A 105 -30.05 58.72 -42.45
CA GLY A 105 -31.24 59.39 -43.03
C GLY A 105 -32.23 59.91 -41.98
N GLY A 106 -31.79 60.24 -40.73
CA GLY A 106 -32.63 60.75 -39.68
C GLY A 106 -33.18 59.72 -38.76
N GLU A 107 -32.93 58.43 -38.99
CA GLU A 107 -33.30 57.34 -38.12
C GLU A 107 -32.10 56.78 -37.31
N ASN A 108 -32.30 56.53 -36.02
CA ASN A 108 -31.27 55.96 -35.15
C ASN A 108 -31.34 54.44 -35.17
N PHE A 109 -30.30 53.82 -35.68
CA PHE A 109 -30.16 52.36 -35.70
C PHE A 109 -29.24 51.91 -34.56
N SER A 110 -29.75 51.02 -33.68
CA SER A 110 -29.00 50.36 -32.64
C SER A 110 -28.32 49.13 -33.24
N PHE A 111 -26.99 48.95 -33.02
CA PHE A 111 -26.26 47.79 -33.52
C PHE A 111 -26.38 46.56 -32.58
N ALA A 112 -26.88 46.73 -31.36
CA ALA A 112 -27.16 45.64 -30.42
C ALA A 112 -28.29 46.03 -29.47
N PRO A 113 -29.09 45.12 -28.93
CA PRO A 113 -30.00 45.41 -27.85
C PRO A 113 -29.24 45.66 -26.55
N ASN A 114 -29.83 46.46 -25.63
CA ASN A 114 -29.28 46.63 -24.28
C ASN A 114 -29.19 45.30 -23.51
N ASN A 115 -30.18 44.42 -23.75
CA ASN A 115 -30.24 43.09 -23.09
C ASN A 115 -30.03 42.00 -24.14
N ASN A 116 -28.93 41.30 -24.02
CA ASN A 116 -28.54 40.22 -24.94
C ASN A 116 -28.74 38.88 -24.22
N PHE A 117 -29.48 38.00 -24.85
CA PHE A 117 -29.67 36.61 -24.41
C PHE A 117 -29.11 35.69 -25.48
N ASP A 118 -28.33 34.70 -25.03
CA ASP A 118 -27.72 33.69 -25.85
C ASP A 118 -27.79 32.34 -25.13
N ALA A 119 -28.52 31.39 -25.68
CA ALA A 119 -28.68 30.06 -25.11
C ALA A 119 -28.48 28.99 -26.17
N HIS A 120 -27.44 28.15 -26.01
CA HIS A 120 -27.03 27.16 -27.00
C HIS A 120 -26.70 25.81 -26.37
N ILE A 121 -26.94 24.75 -27.15
CA ILE A 121 -26.35 23.42 -26.95
C ILE A 121 -25.26 23.28 -28.02
N THR A 122 -24.07 22.92 -27.53
CA THR A 122 -22.89 22.71 -28.38
C THR A 122 -22.45 21.26 -28.27
N ALA A 123 -22.35 20.57 -29.40
CA ALA A 123 -21.71 19.25 -29.50
C ALA A 123 -20.37 19.38 -30.19
N GLN A 124 -19.30 18.91 -29.56
CA GLN A 124 -17.93 18.97 -30.11
C GLN A 124 -17.34 17.57 -30.16
N TYR A 125 -16.62 17.25 -31.22
CA TYR A 125 -15.95 15.98 -31.40
C TYR A 125 -14.62 16.16 -32.14
N GLU A 126 -13.55 15.59 -31.58
CA GLU A 126 -12.27 15.49 -32.26
C GLU A 126 -12.32 14.34 -33.28
N LEU A 127 -12.48 14.65 -34.55
CA LEU A 127 -12.61 13.66 -35.60
C LEU A 127 -11.28 12.94 -35.86
N LEU A 128 -10.16 13.69 -35.89
CA LEU A 128 -8.83 13.17 -36.19
C LEU A 128 -7.80 13.84 -35.28
N ASP A 129 -7.00 13.05 -34.53
CA ASP A 129 -5.95 13.53 -33.62
C ASP A 129 -4.61 12.79 -33.81
N PHE A 130 -4.48 12.06 -34.92
CA PHE A 130 -3.29 11.28 -35.27
C PHE A 130 -2.81 10.33 -34.15
N GLY A 131 -3.77 9.83 -33.36
CA GLY A 131 -3.55 8.83 -32.33
C GLY A 131 -3.10 9.39 -30.97
N LYS A 132 -3.30 10.68 -30.71
CA LYS A 132 -3.03 11.30 -29.40
C LYS A 132 -3.93 10.69 -28.30
N ARG A 133 -5.25 10.57 -28.55
CA ARG A 133 -6.20 9.93 -27.61
C ARG A 133 -5.86 8.47 -27.35
N ALA A 134 -5.47 7.73 -28.40
CA ALA A 134 -5.03 6.34 -28.26
C ALA A 134 -3.75 6.24 -27.40
N ALA A 135 -2.77 7.13 -27.58
CA ALA A 135 -1.56 7.19 -26.77
C ALA A 135 -1.88 7.51 -25.30
N THR A 136 -2.78 8.48 -25.05
CA THR A 136 -3.24 8.84 -23.71
C THR A 136 -3.94 7.66 -23.02
N THR A 137 -4.80 6.96 -23.75
CA THR A 137 -5.52 5.77 -23.23
C THR A 137 -4.55 4.63 -22.91
N ASN A 138 -3.54 4.38 -23.76
CA ASN A 138 -2.52 3.36 -23.51
C ASN A 138 -1.67 3.70 -22.27
N LEU A 139 -1.31 4.97 -22.10
CA LEU A 139 -0.62 5.44 -20.91
C LEU A 139 -1.47 5.22 -19.65
N SER A 140 -2.76 5.60 -19.69
CA SER A 140 -3.66 5.39 -18.55
C SER A 140 -3.87 3.89 -18.25
N ARG A 141 -3.90 3.03 -19.27
CA ARG A 141 -3.96 1.57 -19.08
C ARG A 141 -2.71 1.03 -18.38
N SER A 142 -1.53 1.49 -18.78
CA SER A 142 -0.27 1.14 -18.12
C SER A 142 -0.26 1.59 -16.64
N GLN A 143 -0.80 2.78 -16.34
CA GLN A 143 -0.93 3.27 -14.96
C GLN A 143 -1.88 2.41 -14.10
N VAL A 144 -2.98 1.89 -14.68
CA VAL A 144 -3.86 0.93 -13.99
C VAL A 144 -3.08 -0.33 -13.64
N GLN A 145 -2.32 -0.88 -14.60
CA GLN A 145 -1.50 -2.08 -14.38
C GLN A 145 -0.47 -1.85 -13.25
N THR A 146 0.26 -0.75 -13.31
CA THR A 146 1.22 -0.37 -12.25
C THR A 146 0.53 -0.28 -10.88
N SER A 147 -0.69 0.27 -10.80
CA SER A 147 -1.44 0.36 -9.54
C SER A 147 -1.83 -1.01 -9.00
N GLN A 148 -2.23 -1.95 -9.87
CA GLN A 148 -2.54 -3.33 -9.50
C GLN A 148 -1.30 -4.09 -9.00
N ASP A 149 -0.17 -3.93 -9.68
CA ASP A 149 1.07 -4.59 -9.28
C ASP A 149 1.63 -4.04 -7.96
N ASN A 150 1.40 -2.77 -7.65
CA ASN A 150 1.70 -2.20 -6.34
C ASN A 150 0.93 -2.90 -5.20
N ILE A 151 -0.32 -3.31 -5.44
CA ILE A 151 -1.10 -4.09 -4.45
C ILE A 151 -0.42 -5.44 -4.19
N VAL A 152 0.06 -6.11 -5.24
CA VAL A 152 0.74 -7.42 -5.11
C VAL A 152 2.00 -7.28 -4.24
N VAL A 153 2.84 -6.27 -4.51
CA VAL A 153 4.04 -5.98 -3.71
C VAL A 153 3.66 -5.71 -2.25
N ALA A 154 2.69 -4.83 -2.02
CA ALA A 154 2.27 -4.46 -0.66
C ALA A 154 1.69 -5.65 0.12
N ARG A 155 0.89 -6.51 -0.52
CA ARG A 155 0.35 -7.74 0.11
C ARG A 155 1.47 -8.69 0.54
N ARG A 156 2.48 -8.88 -0.30
CA ARG A 156 3.64 -9.72 0.04
C ARG A 156 4.44 -9.16 1.22
N ASP A 157 4.72 -7.85 1.20
CA ASP A 157 5.49 -7.20 2.27
C ASP A 157 4.74 -7.20 3.60
N LEU A 158 3.42 -7.02 3.54
CA LEU A 158 2.55 -7.10 4.71
C LEU A 158 2.48 -8.54 5.27
N ALA A 159 2.40 -9.55 4.38
CA ALA A 159 2.44 -10.95 4.76
C ALA A 159 3.76 -11.32 5.46
N PHE A 160 4.89 -10.83 4.93
CA PHE A 160 6.19 -11.03 5.59
C PHE A 160 6.24 -10.35 6.97
N SER A 161 5.73 -9.13 7.09
CA SER A 161 5.66 -8.40 8.36
C SER A 161 4.80 -9.15 9.39
N ALA A 162 3.68 -9.72 8.96
CA ALA A 162 2.83 -10.55 9.81
C ALA A 162 3.55 -11.82 10.29
N ALA A 163 4.26 -12.52 9.38
CA ALA A 163 5.05 -13.69 9.71
C ALA A 163 6.18 -13.35 10.70
N GLN A 164 6.85 -12.22 10.52
CA GLN A 164 7.91 -11.76 11.43
C GLN A 164 7.38 -11.52 12.84
N VAL A 165 6.26 -10.83 13.00
CA VAL A 165 5.63 -10.59 14.31
C VAL A 165 5.15 -11.90 14.92
N TYR A 166 4.53 -12.79 14.13
CA TYR A 166 4.08 -14.10 14.57
C TYR A 166 5.22 -14.94 15.14
N TYR A 167 6.33 -15.09 14.41
CA TYR A 167 7.48 -15.88 14.88
C TYR A 167 8.22 -15.21 16.04
N ASN A 168 8.21 -13.88 16.11
CA ASN A 168 8.78 -13.17 17.25
C ASN A 168 7.97 -13.46 18.54
N ILE A 169 6.64 -13.50 18.46
CA ILE A 169 5.80 -13.93 19.59
C ILE A 169 6.16 -15.37 20.04
N LEU A 170 6.35 -16.29 19.10
CA LEU A 170 6.75 -17.66 19.42
C LEU A 170 8.14 -17.71 20.09
N PHE A 171 9.08 -16.91 19.58
CA PHE A 171 10.41 -16.80 20.17
C PHE A 171 10.37 -16.21 21.59
N MET A 172 9.59 -15.17 21.85
CA MET A 172 9.44 -14.60 23.18
C MET A 172 8.83 -15.62 24.16
N ARG A 173 7.84 -16.40 23.74
CA ARG A 173 7.26 -17.48 24.55
C ARG A 173 8.27 -18.57 24.88
N GLU A 174 9.08 -18.96 23.92
CA GLU A 174 10.15 -19.95 24.13
C GLU A 174 11.21 -19.40 25.08
N SER A 175 11.60 -18.14 24.95
CA SER A 175 12.55 -17.48 25.83
C SER A 175 12.03 -17.38 27.26
N ILE A 176 10.75 -17.06 27.47
CA ILE A 176 10.10 -17.07 28.79
C ILE A 176 10.11 -18.47 29.38
N ARG A 177 9.82 -19.51 28.57
CA ARG A 177 9.87 -20.90 29.01
C ARG A 177 11.27 -21.31 29.50
N VAL A 178 12.32 -20.85 28.82
CA VAL A 178 13.72 -21.09 29.27
C VAL A 178 13.97 -20.43 30.63
N GLN A 179 13.51 -19.16 30.81
CA GLN A 179 13.66 -18.48 32.10
C GLN A 179 12.86 -19.14 33.20
N ASP A 180 11.66 -19.66 32.93
CA ASP A 180 10.88 -20.42 33.92
C ASP A 180 11.61 -21.68 34.35
N GLN A 181 12.24 -22.41 33.44
CA GLN A 181 13.05 -23.57 33.75
C GLN A 181 14.27 -23.21 34.61
N GLN A 182 14.96 -22.11 34.31
CA GLN A 182 16.08 -21.61 35.08
C GLN A 182 15.65 -21.23 36.51
N ILE A 183 14.55 -20.47 36.64
CA ILE A 183 14.01 -20.08 37.96
C ILE A 183 13.65 -21.30 38.77
N ALA A 184 12.97 -22.28 38.17
CA ALA A 184 12.59 -23.52 38.86
C ALA A 184 13.82 -24.32 39.35
N SER A 185 14.87 -24.42 38.51
CA SER A 185 16.12 -25.09 38.89
C SER A 185 16.85 -24.36 40.02
N LEU A 186 16.95 -23.04 39.95
CA LEU A 186 17.56 -22.22 41.00
C LEU A 186 16.77 -22.28 42.31
N GLN A 187 15.42 -22.34 42.25
CA GLN A 187 14.57 -22.51 43.44
C GLN A 187 14.77 -23.90 44.09
N ALA A 188 14.87 -24.97 43.30
CA ALA A 188 15.18 -26.29 43.79
C ALA A 188 16.55 -26.32 44.46
N HIS A 189 17.56 -25.71 43.83
CA HIS A 189 18.90 -25.61 44.41
C HIS A 189 18.91 -24.78 45.73
N ARG A 190 18.21 -23.66 45.75
CA ARG A 190 18.04 -22.82 46.95
C ARG A 190 17.45 -23.58 48.10
N ASN A 191 16.43 -24.42 47.85
CA ASN A 191 15.80 -25.23 48.89
C ASN A 191 16.76 -26.33 49.41
N GLU A 192 17.63 -26.90 48.58
CA GLU A 192 18.70 -27.80 48.98
C GLU A 192 19.72 -27.05 49.88
N MET A 193 20.11 -25.82 49.48
CA MET A 193 21.01 -24.99 50.27
C MET A 193 20.44 -24.69 51.65
N GLN A 194 19.18 -24.35 51.75
CA GLN A 194 18.53 -24.05 53.01
C GLN A 194 18.64 -25.25 54.01
N LYS A 195 18.37 -26.47 53.53
CA LYS A 195 18.53 -27.71 54.34
C LYS A 195 19.97 -27.93 54.77
N ARG A 196 20.94 -27.60 53.91
CA ARG A 196 22.37 -27.71 54.23
C ARG A 196 22.83 -26.70 55.26
N VAL A 197 22.28 -25.49 55.23
CA VAL A 197 22.53 -24.46 56.28
C VAL A 197 21.98 -24.93 57.62
N GLU A 198 20.77 -25.52 57.66
CA GLU A 198 20.16 -26.08 58.86
C GLU A 198 20.98 -27.26 59.44
N ALA A 199 21.60 -28.05 58.55
CA ALA A 199 22.53 -29.09 58.91
C ALA A 199 23.95 -28.63 59.29
N GLY A 200 24.23 -27.32 59.20
CA GLY A 200 25.54 -26.72 59.52
C GLY A 200 26.65 -26.97 58.49
N VAL A 201 26.30 -27.46 57.24
CA VAL A 201 27.28 -27.82 56.20
C VAL A 201 27.32 -26.82 55.03
N SER A 202 26.59 -25.71 55.12
CA SER A 202 26.61 -24.57 54.15
C SER A 202 26.41 -23.25 54.90
N THR A 203 26.59 -22.15 54.23
CA THR A 203 26.50 -20.80 54.81
C THR A 203 25.21 -20.07 54.39
N LYS A 204 24.75 -19.12 55.23
CA LYS A 204 23.65 -18.21 54.84
C LYS A 204 23.99 -17.37 53.58
N PHE A 205 25.28 -17.12 53.36
CA PHE A 205 25.77 -16.41 52.17
C PHE A 205 25.43 -17.18 50.90
N ASP A 206 25.54 -18.52 50.89
CA ASP A 206 25.20 -19.36 49.72
C ASP A 206 23.72 -19.27 49.35
N VAL A 207 22.83 -19.22 50.35
CA VAL A 207 21.39 -19.02 50.14
C VAL A 207 21.12 -17.63 49.58
N THR A 208 21.72 -16.59 50.19
CA THR A 208 21.53 -15.20 49.70
C THR A 208 22.03 -14.99 48.26
N THR A 209 23.18 -15.57 47.92
CA THR A 209 23.73 -15.52 46.56
C THR A 209 22.79 -16.20 45.55
N THR A 210 22.19 -17.31 45.93
CA THR A 210 21.19 -18.03 45.11
C THR A 210 19.92 -17.19 44.93
N ASP A 211 19.44 -16.54 46.03
CA ASP A 211 18.30 -15.61 45.96
C ASP A 211 18.54 -14.42 45.00
N VAL A 212 19.76 -13.87 44.97
CA VAL A 212 20.16 -12.85 43.99
C VAL A 212 20.03 -13.37 42.56
N ARG A 213 20.50 -14.61 42.28
CA ARG A 213 20.39 -15.20 40.92
C ARG A 213 18.93 -15.46 40.54
N ILE A 214 18.07 -15.89 41.47
CA ILE A 214 16.63 -16.04 41.22
C ILE A 214 16.01 -14.69 40.86
N THR A 215 16.30 -13.63 41.61
CA THR A 215 15.79 -12.28 41.33
C THR A 215 16.23 -11.77 39.97
N GLN A 216 17.50 -11.99 39.61
CA GLN A 216 18.02 -11.64 38.27
C GLN A 216 17.26 -12.37 37.16
N ALA A 217 17.03 -13.69 37.29
CA ALA A 217 16.27 -14.48 36.33
C ALA A 217 14.80 -14.02 36.24
N GLN A 218 14.19 -13.65 37.39
CA GLN A 218 12.83 -13.11 37.42
C GLN A 218 12.74 -11.74 36.68
N ASN A 219 13.70 -10.86 36.87
CA ASN A 219 13.77 -9.57 36.15
C ASN A 219 13.90 -9.80 34.64
N THR A 220 14.78 -10.70 34.20
CA THR A 220 14.91 -11.08 32.80
C THR A 220 13.59 -11.63 32.23
N LYS A 221 12.86 -12.44 33.01
CA LYS A 221 11.53 -12.93 32.60
C LYS A 221 10.53 -11.77 32.45
N LEU A 222 10.52 -10.82 33.38
CA LEU A 222 9.65 -9.62 33.27
C LEU A 222 9.94 -8.81 32.02
N ASP A 223 11.21 -8.63 31.65
CA ASP A 223 11.62 -7.94 30.42
C ASP A 223 11.12 -8.67 29.18
N LEU A 224 11.25 -10.01 29.13
CA LEU A 224 10.74 -10.83 28.04
C LEU A 224 9.20 -10.79 27.96
N GLN A 225 8.51 -10.78 29.08
CA GLN A 225 7.05 -10.63 29.13
C GLN A 225 6.61 -9.26 28.61
N ASN A 226 7.35 -8.21 28.92
CA ASN A 226 7.08 -6.89 28.36
C ASN A 226 7.30 -6.85 26.85
N GLN A 227 8.40 -7.45 26.37
CA GLN A 227 8.66 -7.59 24.93
C GLN A 227 7.56 -8.39 24.23
N LEU A 228 7.07 -9.49 24.83
CA LEU A 228 5.95 -10.26 24.31
C LEU A 228 4.69 -9.41 24.18
N ARG A 229 4.34 -8.63 25.20
CA ARG A 229 3.19 -7.71 25.15
C ARG A 229 3.33 -6.68 24.02
N ASN A 230 4.54 -6.14 23.82
CA ASN A 230 4.80 -5.21 22.73
C ASN A 230 4.61 -5.87 21.35
N GLN A 231 4.99 -7.14 21.20
CA GLN A 231 4.74 -7.88 19.94
C GLN A 231 3.23 -8.16 19.74
N GLN A 232 2.48 -8.43 20.80
CA GLN A 232 1.01 -8.59 20.73
C GLN A 232 0.33 -7.29 20.31
N VAL A 233 0.78 -6.13 20.80
CA VAL A 233 0.31 -4.82 20.34
C VAL A 233 0.59 -4.61 18.85
N GLN A 234 1.78 -4.99 18.37
CA GLN A 234 2.09 -4.92 16.93
C GLN A 234 1.20 -5.85 16.10
N LEU A 235 0.94 -7.06 16.59
CA LEU A 235 0.02 -7.99 15.92
C LEU A 235 -1.42 -7.43 15.87
N ALA A 236 -1.93 -6.91 17.00
CA ALA A 236 -3.24 -6.29 17.07
C ALA A 236 -3.36 -5.10 16.10
N ARG A 237 -2.29 -4.28 15.97
CA ARG A 237 -2.20 -3.20 14.98
C ARG A 237 -2.29 -3.72 13.54
N LEU A 238 -1.54 -4.78 13.20
CA LEU A 238 -1.57 -5.37 11.87
C LEU A 238 -2.95 -5.94 11.52
N LEU A 239 -3.64 -6.50 12.51
CA LEU A 239 -5.00 -7.03 12.40
C LEU A 239 -6.09 -5.94 12.47
N HIS A 240 -5.70 -4.68 12.60
CA HIS A 240 -6.62 -3.55 12.78
C HIS A 240 -7.63 -3.76 13.94
N LYS A 241 -7.17 -4.41 15.01
CA LYS A 241 -7.94 -4.63 16.25
C LYS A 241 -7.54 -3.60 17.33
N PRO A 242 -8.40 -3.38 18.34
CA PRO A 242 -8.01 -2.57 19.50
C PRO A 242 -6.71 -3.11 20.13
N GLN A 243 -5.78 -2.22 20.45
CA GLN A 243 -4.42 -2.59 20.89
C GLN A 243 -4.37 -3.32 22.23
N GLN A 244 -5.45 -3.27 23.00
CA GLN A 244 -5.62 -4.04 24.25
C GLN A 244 -6.08 -5.48 24.01
N THR A 245 -6.37 -5.85 22.75
CA THR A 245 -6.83 -7.21 22.43
C THR A 245 -5.65 -8.18 22.47
N ASP A 246 -5.70 -9.14 23.38
CA ASP A 246 -4.78 -10.28 23.33
C ASP A 246 -5.19 -11.19 22.17
N VAL A 247 -4.29 -11.34 21.20
CA VAL A 247 -4.50 -12.20 20.04
C VAL A 247 -3.75 -13.50 20.27
N PRO A 248 -4.44 -14.58 20.60
CA PRO A 248 -3.78 -15.86 20.85
C PRO A 248 -3.16 -16.39 19.56
N VAL A 249 -1.86 -16.63 19.60
CA VAL A 249 -1.08 -17.26 18.51
C VAL A 249 -0.82 -18.70 18.88
N ARG A 250 -1.06 -19.63 17.95
CA ARG A 250 -0.81 -21.06 18.11
C ARG A 250 0.42 -21.49 17.33
N GLY A 251 1.28 -22.30 17.91
CA GLY A 251 2.45 -22.89 17.26
C GLY A 251 3.65 -22.95 18.18
N ARG A 252 4.71 -23.53 17.68
CA ARG A 252 6.04 -23.60 18.30
C ARG A 252 7.09 -23.26 17.26
N LEU A 253 8.26 -22.84 17.71
CA LEU A 253 9.42 -22.76 16.83
C LEU A 253 9.86 -24.18 16.49
N GLU A 254 9.98 -24.45 15.20
CA GLU A 254 10.45 -25.73 14.68
C GLU A 254 11.66 -25.50 13.79
N TYR A 255 12.65 -26.36 13.90
CA TYR A 255 13.81 -26.35 13.03
C TYR A 255 13.65 -27.42 11.98
N ASN A 256 13.39 -26.99 10.73
CA ASN A 256 13.23 -27.87 9.59
C ASN A 256 14.19 -27.42 8.45
N PRO A 257 15.44 -27.92 8.47
CA PRO A 257 16.42 -27.51 7.49
C PRO A 257 16.05 -28.01 6.09
N GLN A 258 16.11 -27.09 5.13
CA GLN A 258 15.91 -27.36 3.71
C GLN A 258 17.19 -27.03 2.94
N PRO A 259 17.60 -27.90 2.00
CA PRO A 259 18.72 -27.58 1.12
C PRO A 259 18.34 -26.40 0.23
N VAL A 260 19.24 -25.43 0.11
CA VAL A 260 19.03 -24.22 -0.71
C VAL A 260 20.09 -24.20 -1.78
N ASP A 261 19.65 -24.12 -3.05
CA ASP A 261 20.54 -23.90 -4.19
C ASP A 261 20.43 -22.46 -4.69
N LEU A 262 21.48 -21.68 -4.51
CA LEU A 262 21.53 -20.28 -4.89
C LEU A 262 21.16 -20.04 -6.36
N ALA A 263 21.58 -20.90 -7.28
CA ALA A 263 21.31 -20.73 -8.70
C ALA A 263 19.82 -20.86 -9.02
N SER A 264 19.18 -21.87 -8.42
CA SER A 264 17.72 -22.06 -8.50
C SER A 264 16.96 -20.88 -7.92
N GLU A 265 17.34 -20.41 -6.73
CA GLU A 265 16.67 -19.29 -6.06
C GLU A 265 16.81 -17.96 -6.83
N LEU A 266 17.96 -17.70 -7.45
CA LEU A 266 18.15 -16.54 -8.33
C LEU A 266 17.23 -16.60 -9.57
N THR A 267 17.05 -17.78 -10.15
CA THR A 267 16.13 -17.97 -11.30
C THR A 267 14.69 -17.72 -10.90
N LYS A 268 14.23 -18.34 -9.79
CA LYS A 268 12.90 -18.11 -9.23
C LYS A 268 12.63 -16.62 -8.98
N ALA A 269 13.60 -15.92 -8.38
CA ALA A 269 13.47 -14.49 -8.08
C ALA A 269 13.32 -13.64 -9.35
N ALA A 270 14.08 -13.94 -10.40
CA ALA A 270 14.01 -13.23 -11.67
C ALA A 270 12.63 -13.39 -12.36
N GLU A 271 11.98 -14.54 -12.18
CA GLU A 271 10.69 -14.86 -12.78
C GLU A 271 9.49 -14.41 -11.95
N ASN A 272 9.54 -14.61 -10.62
CA ASN A 272 8.37 -14.51 -9.77
C ASN A 272 8.31 -13.21 -8.96
N ARG A 273 9.41 -12.46 -8.85
CA ARG A 273 9.43 -11.29 -7.99
C ARG A 273 8.63 -10.13 -8.58
N PRO A 274 7.57 -9.64 -7.88
CA PRO A 274 6.66 -8.64 -8.44
C PRO A 274 7.33 -7.29 -8.69
N GLU A 275 8.45 -6.96 -8.00
CA GLU A 275 9.18 -5.72 -8.25
C GLU A 275 9.89 -5.70 -9.60
N VAL A 276 10.27 -6.87 -10.16
CA VAL A 276 10.78 -6.96 -11.54
C VAL A 276 9.70 -6.53 -12.52
N LYS A 277 8.47 -7.02 -12.30
CA LYS A 277 7.32 -6.63 -13.13
C LYS A 277 7.01 -5.15 -12.97
N LEU A 278 6.93 -4.67 -11.73
CA LEU A 278 6.63 -3.26 -11.43
C LEU A 278 7.66 -2.30 -12.06
N SER A 279 8.95 -2.64 -12.04
CA SER A 279 9.98 -1.80 -12.67
C SER A 279 9.87 -1.79 -14.20
N LYS A 280 9.53 -2.94 -14.82
CA LYS A 280 9.26 -3.02 -16.27
C LYS A 280 8.00 -2.23 -16.65
N ASP A 281 6.95 -2.27 -15.84
CA ASP A 281 5.73 -1.48 -16.07
C ASP A 281 6.01 0.03 -15.95
N ALA A 282 6.87 0.44 -15.02
CA ALA A 282 7.33 1.82 -14.92
C ALA A 282 8.14 2.25 -16.15
N GLU A 283 9.00 1.38 -16.68
CA GLU A 283 9.75 1.60 -17.92
C GLU A 283 8.79 1.73 -19.11
N GLN A 284 7.81 0.84 -19.24
CA GLN A 284 6.77 0.91 -20.27
C GLN A 284 5.94 2.19 -20.16
N THR A 285 5.60 2.60 -18.95
CA THR A 285 4.88 3.87 -18.70
C THR A 285 5.68 5.07 -19.18
N ALA A 286 6.99 5.11 -18.91
CA ALA A 286 7.88 6.17 -19.39
C ALA A 286 8.02 6.16 -20.92
N GLU A 287 8.07 4.99 -21.55
CA GLU A 287 8.06 4.85 -23.02
C GLU A 287 6.75 5.37 -23.62
N LEU A 288 5.60 5.00 -23.06
CA LEU A 288 4.29 5.46 -23.51
C LEU A 288 4.12 6.97 -23.33
N GLN A 289 4.68 7.54 -22.26
CA GLN A 289 4.73 8.98 -22.05
C GLN A 289 5.57 9.67 -23.14
N ALA A 290 6.70 9.11 -23.53
CA ALA A 290 7.51 9.63 -24.63
C ALA A 290 6.75 9.60 -25.97
N LYS A 291 6.06 8.50 -26.27
CA LYS A 291 5.21 8.35 -27.46
C LYS A 291 4.03 9.36 -27.47
N LEU A 292 3.44 9.64 -26.30
CA LEU A 292 2.40 10.65 -26.17
C LEU A 292 2.93 12.05 -26.48
N ILE A 293 4.11 12.40 -25.96
CA ILE A 293 4.76 13.70 -26.23
C ILE A 293 5.13 13.84 -27.70
N GLU A 294 5.58 12.79 -28.37
CA GLU A 294 5.81 12.81 -29.82
C GLU A 294 4.56 13.18 -30.63
N ARG A 295 3.39 12.70 -30.18
CA ARG A 295 2.10 12.95 -30.83
C ARG A 295 1.43 14.24 -30.40
N SER A 296 1.90 14.90 -29.35
CA SER A 296 1.26 16.09 -28.78
C SER A 296 1.27 17.29 -29.71
N ASN A 297 2.19 17.33 -30.68
CA ASN A 297 2.36 18.42 -31.65
C ASN A 297 1.85 18.07 -33.07
N LEU A 298 1.07 16.99 -33.18
CA LEU A 298 0.43 16.62 -34.45
C LEU A 298 -0.84 17.45 -34.67
N PRO A 299 -1.27 17.67 -35.95
CA PRO A 299 -2.52 18.35 -36.20
C PRO A 299 -3.73 17.70 -35.53
N VAL A 300 -4.76 18.49 -35.25
CA VAL A 300 -6.05 18.01 -34.72
C VAL A 300 -7.17 18.58 -35.61
N LEU A 301 -8.03 17.70 -36.08
CA LEU A 301 -9.26 18.07 -36.79
C LEU A 301 -10.46 17.88 -35.88
N GLY A 302 -11.10 18.95 -35.48
CA GLY A 302 -12.33 18.98 -34.71
C GLY A 302 -13.54 19.34 -35.54
N VAL A 303 -14.69 18.82 -35.21
CA VAL A 303 -15.99 19.22 -35.73
C VAL A 303 -16.90 19.60 -34.59
N GLY A 304 -17.72 20.60 -34.79
CA GLY A 304 -18.68 21.08 -33.80
C GLY A 304 -19.99 21.49 -34.44
N VAL A 305 -21.07 21.29 -33.71
CA VAL A 305 -22.38 21.81 -34.07
C VAL A 305 -22.92 22.53 -32.84
N GLN A 306 -23.41 23.74 -33.08
CA GLN A 306 -24.05 24.54 -32.05
C GLN A 306 -25.48 24.85 -32.55
N ALA A 307 -26.49 24.68 -31.73
CA ALA A 307 -27.88 25.01 -31.98
C ALA A 307 -28.50 25.66 -30.77
N GLY A 308 -29.28 26.69 -30.98
CA GLY A 308 -29.90 27.45 -29.89
C GLY A 308 -30.62 28.68 -30.34
N GLY A 309 -30.75 29.65 -29.43
CA GLY A 309 -31.38 30.92 -29.69
C GLY A 309 -30.62 32.10 -29.13
N LYS A 310 -30.56 33.19 -29.85
CA LYS A 310 -30.06 34.46 -29.38
C LYS A 310 -30.88 35.63 -29.97
N ASN A 311 -30.86 36.78 -29.32
CA ASN A 311 -31.32 38.04 -29.91
C ASN A 311 -30.14 38.85 -30.49
N GLY A 312 -30.42 40.06 -30.95
CA GLY A 312 -29.38 40.93 -31.49
C GLY A 312 -29.12 40.73 -32.98
N TYR A 313 -30.02 40.07 -33.73
CA TYR A 313 -29.92 39.96 -35.18
C TYR A 313 -30.43 41.23 -35.84
N ILE A 314 -29.66 41.80 -36.75
CA ILE A 314 -30.05 42.91 -37.62
C ILE A 314 -30.59 42.30 -38.92
N LEU A 315 -31.90 42.12 -38.99
CA LEU A 315 -32.58 41.54 -40.16
C LEU A 315 -33.76 42.43 -40.57
N PRO A 316 -34.14 42.48 -41.86
CA PRO A 316 -35.35 43.18 -42.30
C PRO A 316 -36.59 42.66 -41.61
N ASN A 317 -37.43 43.54 -41.09
CA ASN A 317 -38.73 43.24 -40.42
C ASN A 317 -38.61 42.37 -39.15
N VAL A 318 -37.46 42.40 -38.48
CA VAL A 318 -37.23 41.68 -37.20
C VAL A 318 -36.76 42.68 -36.16
N ALA A 319 -37.39 42.72 -34.99
CA ALA A 319 -36.90 43.53 -33.90
C ALA A 319 -35.57 42.93 -33.37
N ILE A 320 -34.59 43.80 -33.14
CA ILE A 320 -33.25 43.41 -32.65
C ILE A 320 -33.31 42.72 -31.28
N THR A 321 -34.41 42.90 -30.56
CA THR A 321 -34.72 42.26 -29.23
C THR A 321 -35.30 40.85 -29.37
N ASP A 322 -35.76 40.46 -30.58
CA ASP A 322 -36.42 39.16 -30.76
C ASP A 322 -35.45 38.00 -30.68
N MET A 323 -35.81 36.99 -29.94
CA MET A 323 -35.09 35.74 -29.91
C MET A 323 -35.26 34.95 -31.19
N ARG A 324 -34.15 34.52 -31.77
CA ARG A 324 -34.13 33.72 -33.03
C ARG A 324 -33.36 32.46 -32.84
N LEU A 325 -33.90 31.38 -33.37
CA LEU A 325 -33.18 30.11 -33.47
C LEU A 325 -32.06 30.21 -34.50
N ASN A 326 -30.89 29.70 -34.15
CA ASN A 326 -29.75 29.59 -35.07
C ASN A 326 -29.02 28.29 -34.87
N SER A 327 -28.35 27.82 -35.89
CA SER A 327 -27.43 26.72 -35.87
C SER A 327 -26.13 27.08 -36.61
N VAL A 328 -25.02 26.56 -36.06
CA VAL A 328 -23.70 26.79 -36.67
C VAL A 328 -22.96 25.43 -36.65
N GLY A 329 -22.50 25.01 -37.83
CA GLY A 329 -21.58 23.89 -37.97
C GLY A 329 -20.15 24.41 -38.18
N VAL A 330 -19.18 23.86 -37.47
CA VAL A 330 -17.76 24.26 -37.57
C VAL A 330 -16.92 23.00 -37.78
N ALA A 331 -16.02 23.08 -38.77
CA ALA A 331 -14.90 22.15 -38.91
C ALA A 331 -13.60 22.95 -38.73
N GLN A 332 -12.76 22.56 -37.79
CA GLN A 332 -11.53 23.30 -37.47
C GLN A 332 -10.33 22.35 -37.51
N LEU A 333 -9.35 22.69 -38.36
CA LEU A 333 -8.04 22.05 -38.39
C LEU A 333 -7.06 22.95 -37.61
N SER A 334 -6.51 22.43 -36.53
CA SER A 334 -5.47 23.10 -35.74
C SER A 334 -4.12 22.46 -36.02
N VAL A 335 -3.17 23.22 -36.52
CA VAL A 335 -1.80 22.78 -36.83
C VAL A 335 -0.81 23.61 -36.03
N PRO A 336 -0.15 23.08 -35.00
CA PRO A 336 0.89 23.84 -34.30
C PRO A 336 2.12 24.01 -35.20
N ILE A 337 2.42 25.26 -35.60
CA ILE A 337 3.53 25.58 -36.49
C ILE A 337 4.81 25.89 -35.72
N TYR A 338 4.70 26.63 -34.63
CA TYR A 338 5.83 27.01 -33.78
C TYR A 338 5.40 27.19 -32.35
N ASP A 339 6.12 26.53 -31.44
CA ASP A 339 5.84 26.48 -29.99
C ASP A 339 7.02 27.01 -29.15
N GLY A 340 7.93 27.78 -29.73
CA GLY A 340 9.15 28.28 -29.08
C GLY A 340 10.17 27.17 -28.76
N GLY A 341 10.05 25.98 -29.36
CA GLY A 341 10.92 24.84 -29.13
C GLY A 341 10.52 24.01 -27.91
N LYS A 342 9.34 24.26 -27.32
CA LYS A 342 8.83 23.54 -26.12
C LYS A 342 8.72 22.04 -26.38
N ASN A 343 8.07 21.61 -27.45
CA ASN A 343 7.90 20.21 -27.79
C ASN A 343 9.24 19.49 -27.98
N ARG A 344 10.23 20.15 -28.59
CA ARG A 344 11.58 19.59 -28.75
C ARG A 344 12.21 19.30 -27.37
N LYS A 345 12.07 20.20 -26.40
CA LYS A 345 12.62 20.02 -25.06
C LYS A 345 11.83 18.99 -24.26
N GLN A 346 10.52 18.92 -24.42
CA GLN A 346 9.68 17.86 -23.80
C GLN A 346 10.06 16.47 -24.34
N ARG A 347 10.39 16.31 -25.62
CA ARG A 347 10.90 15.04 -26.15
C ARG A 347 12.24 14.65 -25.56
N VAL A 348 13.16 15.62 -25.38
CA VAL A 348 14.46 15.37 -24.72
C VAL A 348 14.27 14.94 -23.28
N GLU A 349 13.37 15.62 -22.55
CA GLU A 349 13.00 15.29 -21.17
C GLU A 349 12.40 13.88 -21.10
N ALA A 350 11.43 13.55 -21.92
CA ALA A 350 10.79 12.24 -21.95
C ALA A 350 11.77 11.11 -22.28
N ALA A 351 12.68 11.34 -23.23
CA ALA A 351 13.73 10.38 -23.55
C ALA A 351 14.73 10.19 -22.38
N ALA A 352 15.00 11.24 -21.61
CA ALA A 352 15.81 11.15 -20.40
C ALA A 352 15.09 10.36 -19.30
N ASN A 353 13.80 10.61 -19.09
CA ASN A 353 12.96 9.89 -18.13
C ASN A 353 12.85 8.40 -18.50
N TYR A 354 12.73 8.06 -19.78
CA TYR A 354 12.73 6.67 -20.23
C TYR A 354 14.07 5.97 -19.91
N ARG A 355 15.21 6.62 -20.23
CA ARG A 355 16.53 6.06 -19.88
C ARG A 355 16.73 5.93 -18.37
N ALA A 356 16.21 6.87 -17.59
CA ALA A 356 16.23 6.77 -16.13
C ALA A 356 15.40 5.57 -15.63
N ALA A 357 14.23 5.31 -16.22
CA ALA A 357 13.42 4.14 -15.89
C ALA A 357 14.13 2.82 -16.26
N GLN A 358 14.82 2.76 -17.41
CA GLN A 358 15.65 1.61 -17.79
C GLN A 358 16.78 1.34 -16.79
N ALA A 359 17.50 2.39 -16.41
CA ALA A 359 18.55 2.27 -15.40
C ALA A 359 17.97 1.80 -14.04
N LYS A 360 16.77 2.27 -13.67
CA LYS A 360 16.10 1.83 -12.46
C LYS A 360 15.66 0.36 -12.51
N THR A 361 15.23 -0.12 -13.69
CA THR A 361 14.93 -1.56 -13.90
C THR A 361 16.18 -2.42 -13.69
N GLN A 362 17.33 -2.00 -14.22
CA GLN A 362 18.60 -2.69 -14.00
C GLN A 362 19.02 -2.69 -12.53
N ASP A 363 18.96 -1.52 -11.87
CA ASP A 363 19.25 -1.40 -10.44
C ASP A 363 18.35 -2.32 -9.59
N THR A 364 17.05 -2.38 -9.91
CA THR A 364 16.09 -3.28 -9.22
C THR A 364 16.48 -4.74 -9.39
N GLN A 365 16.91 -5.16 -10.58
CA GLN A 365 17.36 -6.53 -10.80
C GLN A 365 18.62 -6.88 -10.01
N GLU A 366 19.60 -5.97 -9.95
CA GLU A 366 20.81 -6.18 -9.14
C GLU A 366 20.50 -6.21 -7.64
N GLN A 367 19.59 -5.33 -7.17
CA GLN A 367 19.14 -5.35 -5.79
C GLN A 367 18.48 -6.69 -5.43
N ILE A 368 17.63 -7.22 -6.33
CA ILE A 368 17.00 -8.53 -6.14
C ILE A 368 18.03 -9.66 -6.05
N ARG A 369 19.04 -9.65 -6.91
CA ARG A 369 20.14 -10.63 -6.84
C ARG A 369 20.89 -10.54 -5.50
N ALA A 370 21.13 -9.31 -5.03
CA ALA A 370 21.77 -9.09 -3.73
C ALA A 370 20.89 -9.58 -2.58
N ASP A 371 19.57 -9.29 -2.61
CA ASP A 371 18.61 -9.73 -1.58
C ASP A 371 18.57 -11.26 -1.47
N VAL A 372 18.55 -11.98 -2.61
CA VAL A 372 18.55 -13.46 -2.61
C VAL A 372 19.83 -13.99 -2.02
N ARG A 373 20.99 -13.48 -2.46
CA ARG A 373 22.29 -13.92 -1.92
C ARG A 373 22.38 -13.69 -0.42
N GLN A 374 21.93 -12.52 0.03
CA GLN A 374 21.93 -12.20 1.46
C GLN A 374 20.98 -13.11 2.26
N ALA A 375 19.81 -13.45 1.70
CA ALA A 375 18.88 -14.37 2.34
C ALA A 375 19.47 -15.78 2.47
N VAL A 376 20.12 -16.29 1.41
CA VAL A 376 20.81 -17.59 1.43
C VAL A 376 21.95 -17.59 2.44
N ASN A 377 22.83 -16.59 2.41
CA ASN A 377 23.95 -16.47 3.36
C ASN A 377 23.44 -16.43 4.82
N ASN A 378 22.34 -15.68 5.07
CA ASN A 378 21.73 -15.60 6.41
C ASN A 378 21.15 -16.96 6.85
N MET A 379 20.59 -17.73 5.93
CA MET A 379 20.09 -19.08 6.24
C MET A 379 21.23 -20.05 6.59
N GLU A 380 22.27 -20.12 5.77
CA GLU A 380 23.44 -20.95 6.02
C GLU A 380 24.11 -20.60 7.35
N PHE A 381 24.29 -19.31 7.61
CA PHE A 381 24.83 -18.84 8.89
C PHE A 381 23.92 -19.22 10.08
N SER A 382 22.60 -19.07 9.95
CA SER A 382 21.66 -19.41 10.99
C SER A 382 21.60 -20.93 11.26
N GLN A 383 21.76 -21.74 10.21
CA GLN A 383 21.90 -23.18 10.33
C GLN A 383 23.14 -23.55 11.14
N ALA A 384 24.31 -23.04 10.76
CA ALA A 384 25.55 -23.30 11.49
C ALA A 384 25.48 -22.85 12.96
N ARG A 385 24.84 -21.70 13.20
CA ARG A 385 24.61 -21.22 14.58
C ARG A 385 23.68 -22.13 15.37
N TYR A 386 22.65 -22.69 14.74
CA TYR A 386 21.77 -23.63 15.40
C TYR A 386 22.51 -24.91 15.80
N ASP A 387 23.30 -25.49 14.90
CA ASP A 387 24.08 -26.70 15.17
C ASP A 387 25.08 -26.48 16.32
N ASN A 388 25.78 -25.35 16.31
CA ASN A 388 26.67 -24.95 17.40
C ASN A 388 25.91 -24.75 18.73
N ALA A 389 24.74 -24.13 18.68
CA ALA A 389 23.92 -23.90 19.89
C ALA A 389 23.37 -25.21 20.47
N VAL A 390 23.05 -26.21 19.65
CA VAL A 390 22.67 -27.56 20.12
C VAL A 390 23.81 -28.21 20.89
N GLN A 391 25.04 -28.15 20.34
CA GLN A 391 26.23 -28.67 21.06
C GLN A 391 26.50 -27.91 22.36
N GLN A 392 26.37 -26.59 22.35
CA GLN A 392 26.55 -25.74 23.52
C GLN A 392 25.54 -26.10 24.63
N VAL A 393 24.26 -26.35 24.27
CA VAL A 393 23.26 -26.81 25.25
C VAL A 393 23.65 -28.14 25.87
N SER A 394 24.13 -29.11 25.09
CA SER A 394 24.60 -30.39 25.57
C SER A 394 25.78 -30.23 26.56
N GLN A 395 26.80 -29.45 26.15
CA GLN A 395 27.99 -29.22 26.99
C GLN A 395 27.65 -28.47 28.28
N ALA A 396 26.77 -27.45 28.22
CA ALA A 396 26.35 -26.72 29.41
C ALA A 396 25.48 -27.56 30.34
N SER A 397 24.67 -28.46 29.79
CA SER A 397 23.89 -29.41 30.58
C SER A 397 24.79 -30.42 31.34
N ASP A 398 25.82 -30.92 30.66
CA ASP A 398 26.81 -31.84 31.30
C ASP A 398 27.63 -31.09 32.35
N ALA A 399 28.02 -29.84 32.08
CA ALA A 399 28.75 -29.00 33.05
C ALA A 399 27.92 -28.78 34.30
N LEU A 400 26.63 -28.45 34.16
CA LEU A 400 25.72 -28.30 35.29
C LEU A 400 25.57 -29.58 36.10
N THR A 401 25.38 -30.73 35.45
CA THR A 401 25.27 -32.04 36.11
C THR A 401 26.52 -32.35 36.91
N ARG A 402 27.71 -32.07 36.38
CA ARG A 402 28.99 -32.26 37.09
C ARG A 402 29.17 -31.25 38.23
N ALA A 403 28.83 -30.00 38.04
CA ALA A 403 28.90 -28.99 39.10
C ALA A 403 27.99 -29.33 40.27
N GLN A 404 26.75 -29.73 40.00
CA GLN A 404 25.79 -30.22 41.02
C GLN A 404 26.30 -31.46 41.74
N GLY A 405 26.90 -32.43 41.00
CA GLY A 405 27.53 -33.62 41.56
C GLY A 405 28.68 -33.26 42.51
N ARG A 406 29.66 -32.48 42.06
CA ARG A 406 30.78 -32.03 42.88
C ARG A 406 30.34 -31.26 44.11
N TYR A 407 29.37 -30.38 43.97
CA TYR A 407 28.80 -29.63 45.10
C TYR A 407 28.12 -30.57 46.10
N ARG A 408 27.35 -31.59 45.64
CA ARG A 408 26.67 -32.55 46.50
C ARG A 408 27.64 -33.38 47.32
N TYR A 409 28.82 -33.74 46.75
CA TYR A 409 29.87 -34.49 47.44
C TYR A 409 30.83 -33.58 48.27
N GLY A 410 30.59 -32.27 48.33
CA GLY A 410 31.39 -31.34 49.13
C GLY A 410 32.75 -30.95 48.52
N VAL A 411 32.99 -31.29 47.24
CA VAL A 411 34.26 -31.00 46.52
C VAL A 411 34.10 -29.85 45.47
N GLY A 412 32.94 -29.19 45.41
CA GLY A 412 32.65 -28.05 44.55
C GLY A 412 32.06 -26.88 45.34
N GLN A 413 32.08 -25.70 44.73
CA GLN A 413 31.50 -24.45 45.29
C GLN A 413 30.08 -24.24 44.81
N ASN A 414 29.25 -23.52 45.64
CA ASN A 414 27.92 -23.09 45.22
C ASN A 414 27.96 -22.24 43.94
N LEU A 415 28.97 -21.38 43.83
CA LEU A 415 29.16 -20.50 42.65
C LEU A 415 29.32 -21.32 41.35
N ASP A 416 29.99 -22.46 41.39
CA ASP A 416 30.17 -23.34 40.20
C ASP A 416 28.81 -23.79 39.66
N VAL A 417 27.85 -24.12 40.55
CA VAL A 417 26.49 -24.53 40.18
C VAL A 417 25.70 -23.36 39.62
N LEU A 418 25.75 -22.19 40.26
CA LEU A 418 25.03 -20.99 39.82
C LEU A 418 25.52 -20.50 38.45
N ASP A 419 26.81 -20.56 38.21
CA ASP A 419 27.41 -20.20 36.93
C ASP A 419 27.05 -21.21 35.82
N ALA A 420 27.06 -22.52 36.13
CA ALA A 420 26.63 -23.57 35.20
C ALA A 420 25.12 -23.44 34.85
N GLU A 421 24.25 -23.10 35.81
CA GLU A 421 22.83 -22.81 35.59
C GLU A 421 22.66 -21.61 34.63
N THR A 422 23.44 -20.56 34.84
CA THR A 422 23.41 -19.35 33.97
C THR A 422 23.87 -19.70 32.56
N GLN A 423 24.96 -20.48 32.41
CA GLN A 423 25.48 -20.91 31.12
C GLN A 423 24.46 -21.78 30.35
N LEU A 424 23.78 -22.71 31.05
CA LEU A 424 22.76 -23.55 30.44
C LEU A 424 21.57 -22.71 29.94
N ALA A 425 21.10 -21.77 30.75
CA ALA A 425 20.02 -20.87 30.34
C ALA A 425 20.42 -20.04 29.12
N GLN A 426 21.64 -19.46 29.09
CA GLN A 426 22.18 -18.73 27.94
C GLN A 426 22.28 -19.60 26.67
N ALA A 427 22.78 -20.83 26.81
CA ALA A 427 22.86 -21.80 25.70
C ALA A 427 21.47 -22.14 25.13
N ARG A 428 20.47 -22.34 26.00
CA ARG A 428 19.08 -22.59 25.56
C ARG A 428 18.47 -21.40 24.88
N LEU A 429 18.71 -20.16 25.36
CA LEU A 429 18.28 -18.93 24.70
C LEU A 429 18.97 -18.76 23.34
N ALA A 430 20.28 -19.03 23.25
CA ALA A 430 21.03 -18.97 21.98
C ALA A 430 20.46 -19.96 20.95
N ARG A 431 20.08 -21.19 21.39
CA ARG A 431 19.42 -22.17 20.52
C ARG A 431 18.05 -21.66 20.05
N ALA A 432 17.23 -21.10 20.94
CA ALA A 432 15.92 -20.54 20.56
C ALA A 432 16.07 -19.39 19.57
N GLN A 433 17.07 -18.52 19.78
CA GLN A 433 17.37 -17.41 18.86
C GLN A 433 17.85 -17.92 17.49
N ALA A 434 18.72 -18.92 17.45
CA ALA A 434 19.19 -19.50 16.19
C ALA A 434 18.05 -20.15 15.41
N MET A 435 17.14 -20.85 16.11
CA MET A 435 15.94 -21.45 15.53
C MET A 435 15.00 -20.40 14.95
N TYR A 436 14.75 -19.31 15.69
CA TYR A 436 13.98 -18.17 15.21
C TYR A 436 14.60 -17.53 13.95
N ASN A 437 15.91 -17.26 14.00
CA ASN A 437 16.62 -16.65 12.88
C ASN A 437 16.59 -17.53 11.62
N TYR A 438 16.74 -18.85 11.79
CA TYR A 438 16.65 -19.79 10.68
C TYR A 438 15.23 -19.79 10.07
N THR A 439 14.21 -19.92 10.90
CA THR A 439 12.81 -19.90 10.46
C THR A 439 12.47 -18.58 9.75
N LEU A 440 12.86 -17.44 10.32
CA LEU A 440 12.65 -16.14 9.68
C LEU A 440 13.43 -16.02 8.37
N GLY A 441 14.65 -16.58 8.31
CA GLY A 441 15.48 -16.65 7.11
C GLY A 441 14.79 -17.39 5.96
N GLN A 442 14.07 -18.47 6.24
CA GLN A 442 13.26 -19.17 5.23
C GLN A 442 12.18 -18.25 4.63
N TYR A 443 11.49 -17.47 5.46
CA TYR A 443 10.47 -16.52 4.98
C TYR A 443 11.08 -15.30 4.28
N GLN A 444 12.27 -14.87 4.69
CA GLN A 444 13.05 -13.85 3.96
C GLN A 444 13.45 -14.35 2.56
N LEU A 445 13.86 -15.61 2.44
CA LEU A 445 14.17 -16.21 1.16
C LEU A 445 12.92 -16.31 0.27
N ARG A 446 11.79 -16.80 0.79
CA ARG A 446 10.51 -16.81 0.04
C ARG A 446 10.10 -15.42 -0.42
N ARG A 447 10.26 -14.42 0.43
CA ARG A 447 10.05 -13.02 0.03
C ARG A 447 11.01 -12.58 -1.07
N ALA A 448 12.29 -12.94 -0.96
CA ALA A 448 13.34 -12.59 -1.92
C ALA A 448 13.16 -13.30 -3.28
N THR A 449 12.57 -14.48 -3.31
CA THR A 449 12.27 -15.25 -4.53
C THR A 449 10.88 -14.96 -5.10
N GLY A 450 10.04 -14.20 -4.40
CA GLY A 450 8.66 -13.91 -4.84
C GLY A 450 7.67 -15.03 -4.56
N GLU A 451 8.06 -16.06 -3.81
CA GLU A 451 7.17 -17.15 -3.39
C GLU A 451 6.13 -16.66 -2.37
N GLN A 452 4.99 -17.34 -2.32
CA GLN A 452 3.94 -17.02 -1.35
C GLN A 452 4.38 -17.37 0.09
N ILE A 453 4.14 -16.45 1.01
CA ILE A 453 4.62 -16.56 2.39
C ILE A 453 3.69 -17.42 3.26
N TRP A 454 2.44 -17.61 2.87
CA TRP A 454 1.38 -18.18 3.70
C TRP A 454 0.84 -19.54 3.22
N GLN A 455 1.49 -20.18 2.28
CA GLN A 455 1.18 -21.54 1.84
C GLN A 455 2.04 -22.59 2.56
#